data_31b00978ae5bc04f9a43557892325296
#
_entry.id   31b00978ae5bc04f9a43557892325296
#
_cell.length_a   1.000
_cell.length_b   1.000
_cell.length_c   1.000
_cell.angle_alpha   90.00
_cell.angle_beta   90.00
_cell.angle_gamma   90.00
#
_symmetry.space_group_name_H-M   'P 1'
#
loop_
_entity.id
_entity.type
_entity.pdbx_description
1 polymer ?
#
loop_
_entity_poly.entity_id
_entity_poly.type
_entity_poly.pdbx_seq_one_letter_code
_entity_poly.pdbx_strand_id
1 'polypeptide(L)'
;MQDTQDTKAWWRGGVIYQIYPRSFMDSRGDGIGDLPGVTEKLDYVASLNVDGIWLSPFFTSPMLDFGYDISNYRDVDPMFGTLDDFKALLAKAHRLGLKVMIDQVISHTSDQHAWFQESRQNRTNPKADWFVWADPKPDGTPPNNWLSIFGGPAWTFEPRRQQYYMHNFLTSQPDVNFHNPEARQAQLDNMRFWLELGVDGFRLDTVNFFFHDAELRDNPPVPKGEAKTLGAPDSNPYTWQRHIYDLSRPENLDFLKDLRALMDEYPGTTTVGEIGDDNPLERMAEYTAGGDKLHMAYTFDLLNKPHSAAYLREVIERFQRLAGDAWPCWATSNHDVERSASRWGADEDPTAYPKVALAMLFSLRGSVCLYQGEELGLPEAEVPFERIQDPYGKVLWPEFKGRDGCRTPMPWDDSSQAGFSSAEPWLPVSPRHRELAVSQQQGDSASTLNATRQLLAFRRQHAALFDGDLTLADVGDDLLGFTRQHGNESLLCVFNLTGQPQEVTLPVTVTADLDGHGFNYQRDGDRLTLPAYQAAFMRTA
;
A
#
# COMPACT_ATOMS: atom_id res chain seq x y z
N MET A 1 -16.22 -4.27 39.52
CA MET A 1 -15.35 -3.28 38.92
C MET A 1 -14.76 -3.96 37.67
N GLN A 2 -15.38 -3.73 36.52
CA GLN A 2 -14.83 -4.18 35.27
C GLN A 2 -13.66 -3.26 34.93
N ASP A 3 -12.47 -3.85 34.81
CA ASP A 3 -11.30 -3.18 34.22
C ASP A 3 -11.68 -2.69 32.82
N THR A 4 -11.93 -1.41 32.70
CA THR A 4 -11.88 -0.73 31.41
C THR A 4 -10.41 -0.60 31.04
N GLN A 5 -9.78 -1.70 30.58
CA GLN A 5 -8.63 -1.56 29.72
C GLN A 5 -9.12 -0.77 28.50
N ASP A 6 -8.67 0.45 28.43
CA ASP A 6 -8.73 1.32 27.25
C ASP A 6 -7.99 0.54 26.15
N THR A 7 -8.76 -0.25 25.35
CA THR A 7 -8.18 -1.08 24.29
C THR A 7 -7.82 -0.14 23.16
N LYS A 8 -6.64 0.45 23.26
CA LYS A 8 -6.04 1.28 22.20
C LYS A 8 -6.17 0.54 20.86
N ALA A 9 -6.70 1.22 19.87
CA ALA A 9 -6.88 0.66 18.55
C ALA A 9 -5.51 0.21 17.98
N TRP A 10 -5.34 -1.10 17.76
CA TRP A 10 -4.06 -1.72 17.39
C TRP A 10 -3.43 -1.10 16.12
N TRP A 11 -4.29 -0.65 15.21
CA TRP A 11 -3.88 -0.07 13.93
C TRP A 11 -3.31 1.35 14.08
N ARG A 12 -3.69 2.08 15.14
CA ARG A 12 -3.25 3.46 15.36
C ARG A 12 -1.77 3.48 15.74
N GLY A 13 -0.93 3.92 14.81
CA GLY A 13 0.53 3.82 14.90
C GLY A 13 1.07 2.41 14.67
N GLY A 14 0.24 1.44 14.28
CA GLY A 14 0.67 0.08 13.97
C GLY A 14 1.50 0.00 12.69
N VAL A 15 2.31 -1.05 12.60
CA VAL A 15 3.08 -1.41 11.41
C VAL A 15 2.48 -2.68 10.82
N ILE A 16 2.04 -2.60 9.57
CA ILE A 16 1.38 -3.67 8.83
C ILE A 16 2.34 -4.18 7.76
N TYR A 17 2.72 -5.44 7.84
CA TYR A 17 3.61 -6.07 6.87
C TYR A 17 2.80 -6.59 5.68
N GLN A 18 3.02 -6.01 4.49
CA GLN A 18 2.34 -6.44 3.27
C GLN A 18 3.02 -7.69 2.71
N ILE A 19 2.23 -8.73 2.53
CA ILE A 19 2.61 -9.99 1.89
C ILE A 19 1.92 -10.09 0.52
N TYR A 20 2.72 -10.31 -0.52
CA TYR A 20 2.26 -10.69 -1.85
C TYR A 20 2.33 -12.23 -1.94
N PRO A 21 1.20 -12.96 -1.72
CA PRO A 21 1.23 -14.41 -1.48
C PRO A 21 1.94 -15.19 -2.58
N ARG A 22 1.69 -14.83 -3.84
CA ARG A 22 2.29 -15.45 -5.04
C ARG A 22 3.82 -15.49 -5.02
N SER A 23 4.47 -14.53 -4.34
CA SER A 23 5.91 -14.36 -4.28
C SER A 23 6.50 -14.50 -2.89
N PHE A 24 5.76 -14.97 -1.91
CA PHE A 24 6.26 -15.04 -0.54
C PHE A 24 6.94 -16.37 -0.21
N MET A 25 6.23 -17.48 -0.36
CA MET A 25 6.76 -18.84 -0.15
C MET A 25 5.89 -19.86 -0.87
N ASP A 26 6.51 -20.72 -1.66
CA ASP A 26 5.87 -21.85 -2.34
C ASP A 26 6.04 -23.13 -1.54
N SER A 27 4.96 -23.62 -0.94
CA SER A 27 4.95 -24.84 -0.16
C SER A 27 4.77 -26.11 -1.00
N ARG A 28 4.25 -25.98 -2.24
CA ARG A 28 3.90 -27.09 -3.12
C ARG A 28 5.00 -27.43 -4.13
N GLY A 29 5.95 -26.51 -4.34
CA GLY A 29 7.03 -26.69 -5.30
C GLY A 29 6.58 -26.57 -6.77
N ASP A 30 5.61 -25.70 -7.05
CA ASP A 30 5.08 -25.43 -8.39
C ASP A 30 5.56 -24.08 -8.96
N GLY A 31 6.37 -23.34 -8.21
CA GLY A 31 6.91 -22.05 -8.59
C GLY A 31 6.03 -20.86 -8.22
N ILE A 32 4.92 -21.08 -7.53
CA ILE A 32 3.95 -20.07 -7.12
C ILE A 32 3.77 -20.14 -5.60
N GLY A 33 3.93 -18.99 -4.92
CA GLY A 33 3.68 -18.90 -3.48
C GLY A 33 2.21 -19.10 -3.13
N ASP A 34 1.96 -19.63 -1.93
CA ASP A 34 0.64 -20.04 -1.48
C ASP A 34 0.38 -19.74 0.00
N LEU A 35 -0.87 -19.87 0.47
CA LEU A 35 -1.25 -19.60 1.86
C LEU A 35 -0.58 -20.54 2.87
N PRO A 36 -0.42 -21.85 2.61
CA PRO A 36 0.38 -22.71 3.48
C PRO A 36 1.83 -22.23 3.59
N GLY A 37 2.46 -21.79 2.50
CA GLY A 37 3.80 -21.21 2.50
C GLY A 37 3.88 -19.91 3.31
N VAL A 38 2.90 -19.02 3.16
CA VAL A 38 2.78 -17.84 4.04
C VAL A 38 2.68 -18.27 5.50
N THR A 39 1.85 -19.26 5.80
CA THR A 39 1.65 -19.80 7.15
C THR A 39 2.97 -20.33 7.74
N GLU A 40 3.79 -21.02 6.93
CA GLU A 40 5.11 -21.50 7.34
C GLU A 40 6.01 -20.34 7.83
N LYS A 41 6.01 -19.22 7.13
CA LYS A 41 6.89 -18.07 7.37
C LYS A 41 6.35 -17.02 8.37
N LEU A 42 5.18 -17.21 8.99
CA LEU A 42 4.61 -16.24 9.94
C LEU A 42 5.48 -15.99 11.18
N ASP A 43 6.27 -16.98 11.63
CA ASP A 43 7.21 -16.78 12.75
C ASP A 43 8.30 -15.76 12.39
N TYR A 44 8.78 -15.77 11.13
CA TYR A 44 9.68 -14.72 10.62
C TYR A 44 9.01 -13.35 10.67
N VAL A 45 7.79 -13.23 10.16
CA VAL A 45 7.05 -11.95 10.16
C VAL A 45 6.85 -11.43 11.58
N ALA A 46 6.44 -12.30 12.52
CA ALA A 46 6.31 -11.93 13.93
C ALA A 46 7.63 -11.46 14.54
N SER A 47 8.77 -12.06 14.12
CA SER A 47 10.11 -11.68 14.60
C SER A 47 10.55 -10.27 14.17
N LEU A 48 9.86 -9.65 13.21
CA LEU A 48 10.10 -8.26 12.81
C LEU A 48 9.54 -7.25 13.81
N ASN A 49 8.69 -7.67 14.75
CA ASN A 49 7.93 -6.78 15.66
C ASN A 49 6.86 -5.91 14.97
N VAL A 50 6.28 -6.38 13.87
CA VAL A 50 5.11 -5.76 13.24
C VAL A 50 3.83 -6.09 13.99
N ASP A 51 2.76 -5.31 13.79
CA ASP A 51 1.48 -5.45 14.51
C ASP A 51 0.47 -6.32 13.76
N GLY A 52 0.61 -6.39 12.44
CA GLY A 52 -0.26 -7.21 11.60
C GLY A 52 0.32 -7.46 10.23
N ILE A 53 -0.40 -8.25 9.45
CA ILE A 53 -0.11 -8.51 8.03
C ILE A 53 -1.26 -8.00 7.16
N TRP A 54 -0.93 -7.64 5.93
CA TRP A 54 -1.87 -7.42 4.84
C TRP A 54 -1.55 -8.42 3.72
N LEU A 55 -2.51 -9.28 3.40
CA LEU A 55 -2.42 -10.21 2.28
C LEU A 55 -2.98 -9.54 1.02
N SER A 56 -2.17 -9.39 -0.03
CA SER A 56 -2.63 -9.04 -1.38
C SER A 56 -3.56 -10.12 -1.91
N PRO A 57 -4.38 -9.87 -2.98
CA PRO A 57 -5.51 -10.72 -3.34
C PRO A 57 -5.17 -12.20 -3.50
N PHE A 58 -6.00 -13.05 -2.91
CA PHE A 58 -5.92 -14.51 -3.00
C PHE A 58 -7.28 -15.16 -3.30
N PHE A 59 -8.31 -14.36 -3.56
CA PHE A 59 -9.65 -14.84 -3.92
C PHE A 59 -9.66 -15.49 -5.29
N THR A 60 -10.69 -16.30 -5.57
CA THR A 60 -10.86 -16.94 -6.88
C THR A 60 -10.85 -15.90 -8.00
N SER A 61 -9.92 -16.07 -8.95
CA SER A 61 -9.66 -15.10 -10.02
C SER A 61 -9.15 -15.81 -11.28
N PRO A 62 -9.44 -15.31 -12.49
CA PRO A 62 -8.76 -15.73 -13.71
C PRO A 62 -7.29 -15.31 -13.77
N MET A 63 -6.82 -14.49 -12.83
CA MET A 63 -5.45 -14.02 -12.70
C MET A 63 -4.92 -13.18 -13.89
N LEU A 64 -5.80 -12.50 -14.60
CA LEU A 64 -5.41 -11.59 -15.68
C LEU A 64 -4.73 -10.33 -15.14
N ASP A 65 -5.07 -9.94 -13.90
CA ASP A 65 -4.38 -8.91 -13.11
C ASP A 65 -3.98 -9.47 -11.73
N PHE A 66 -3.45 -10.69 -11.71
CA PHE A 66 -2.82 -11.34 -10.54
C PHE A 66 -3.69 -11.38 -9.28
N GLY A 67 -5.02 -11.51 -9.43
CA GLY A 67 -5.96 -11.61 -8.33
C GLY A 67 -6.80 -10.35 -8.11
N TYR A 68 -6.46 -9.21 -8.73
CA TYR A 68 -7.28 -8.00 -8.70
C TYR A 68 -8.52 -8.10 -9.62
N ASP A 69 -8.64 -9.12 -10.44
CA ASP A 69 -9.81 -9.49 -11.26
C ASP A 69 -10.59 -10.63 -10.58
N ILE A 70 -11.37 -10.30 -9.53
CA ILE A 70 -12.03 -11.28 -8.67
C ILE A 70 -13.28 -11.86 -9.36
N SER A 71 -13.36 -13.20 -9.43
CA SER A 71 -14.53 -13.92 -9.94
C SER A 71 -15.41 -14.55 -8.85
N ASN A 72 -14.89 -14.74 -7.63
CA ASN A 72 -15.66 -15.14 -6.44
C ASN A 72 -15.02 -14.56 -5.18
N TYR A 73 -15.75 -13.68 -4.48
CA TYR A 73 -15.28 -12.99 -3.28
C TYR A 73 -15.23 -13.85 -2.01
N ARG A 74 -15.86 -15.03 -1.99
CA ARG A 74 -16.08 -15.82 -0.78
C ARG A 74 -15.32 -17.14 -0.77
N ASP A 75 -14.31 -17.26 -1.63
CA ASP A 75 -13.48 -18.44 -1.69
C ASP A 75 -12.02 -18.09 -2.02
N VAL A 76 -11.12 -19.01 -1.68
CA VAL A 76 -9.70 -18.94 -2.00
C VAL A 76 -9.47 -19.53 -3.39
N ASP A 77 -8.63 -18.86 -4.20
CA ASP A 77 -8.22 -19.44 -5.48
C ASP A 77 -7.42 -20.74 -5.25
N PRO A 78 -7.71 -21.82 -5.98
CA PRO A 78 -6.98 -23.09 -5.84
C PRO A 78 -5.46 -22.97 -6.04
N MET A 79 -5.01 -21.91 -6.74
CA MET A 79 -3.58 -21.59 -6.87
C MET A 79 -2.95 -21.28 -5.52
N PHE A 80 -3.67 -20.64 -4.60
CA PHE A 80 -3.17 -20.25 -3.29
C PHE A 80 -3.55 -21.22 -2.17
N GLY A 81 -4.46 -22.17 -2.42
CA GLY A 81 -4.90 -23.14 -1.43
C GLY A 81 -6.41 -23.21 -1.28
N THR A 82 -6.88 -23.37 -0.06
CA THR A 82 -8.28 -23.53 0.30
C THR A 82 -8.70 -22.55 1.39
N LEU A 83 -10.03 -22.43 1.60
CA LEU A 83 -10.54 -21.65 2.73
C LEU A 83 -10.06 -22.18 4.09
N ASP A 84 -9.81 -23.48 4.20
CA ASP A 84 -9.29 -24.08 5.45
C ASP A 84 -7.80 -23.74 5.64
N ASP A 85 -7.01 -23.61 4.57
CA ASP A 85 -5.64 -23.10 4.64
C ASP A 85 -5.64 -21.64 5.11
N PHE A 86 -6.57 -20.81 4.63
CA PHE A 86 -6.73 -19.44 5.13
C PHE A 86 -7.09 -19.40 6.63
N LYS A 87 -8.02 -20.24 7.09
CA LYS A 87 -8.37 -20.35 8.52
C LYS A 87 -7.17 -20.77 9.37
N ALA A 88 -6.34 -21.68 8.86
CA ALA A 88 -5.12 -22.11 9.53
C ALA A 88 -4.09 -20.98 9.64
N LEU A 89 -3.92 -20.21 8.57
CA LEU A 89 -3.10 -18.98 8.54
C LEU A 89 -3.59 -18.00 9.60
N LEU A 90 -4.88 -17.65 9.57
CA LEU A 90 -5.51 -16.70 10.51
C LEU A 90 -5.29 -17.14 11.97
N ALA A 91 -5.55 -18.42 12.27
CA ALA A 91 -5.35 -18.95 13.60
C ALA A 91 -3.89 -18.92 14.05
N LYS A 92 -2.91 -19.16 13.15
CA LYS A 92 -1.49 -19.06 13.48
C LYS A 92 -1.06 -17.61 13.69
N ALA A 93 -1.49 -16.69 12.82
CA ALA A 93 -1.20 -15.26 12.94
C ALA A 93 -1.68 -14.73 14.30
N HIS A 94 -2.93 -15.01 14.67
CA HIS A 94 -3.48 -14.60 15.97
C HIS A 94 -2.72 -15.18 17.16
N ARG A 95 -2.28 -16.45 17.11
CA ARG A 95 -1.43 -17.04 18.17
C ARG A 95 -0.08 -16.35 18.31
N LEU A 96 0.46 -15.81 17.22
CA LEU A 96 1.70 -15.03 17.20
C LEU A 96 1.49 -13.56 17.58
N GLY A 97 0.25 -13.14 17.85
CA GLY A 97 -0.11 -11.75 18.15
C GLY A 97 -0.22 -10.84 16.94
N LEU A 98 -0.21 -11.41 15.72
CA LEU A 98 -0.37 -10.65 14.48
C LEU A 98 -1.84 -10.51 14.12
N LYS A 99 -2.24 -9.29 13.72
CA LYS A 99 -3.52 -9.00 13.10
C LYS A 99 -3.48 -9.35 11.62
N VAL A 100 -4.63 -9.73 11.04
CA VAL A 100 -4.72 -10.12 9.63
C VAL A 100 -5.69 -9.21 8.89
N MET A 101 -5.15 -8.44 7.94
CA MET A 101 -5.92 -7.69 6.95
C MET A 101 -5.84 -8.40 5.60
N ILE A 102 -6.93 -8.32 4.85
CA ILE A 102 -6.99 -8.86 3.48
C ILE A 102 -7.37 -7.75 2.50
N ASP A 103 -6.95 -7.94 1.26
CA ASP A 103 -7.27 -6.99 0.18
C ASP A 103 -8.73 -7.14 -0.25
N GLN A 104 -9.45 -6.04 -0.44
CA GLN A 104 -10.81 -6.00 -0.93
C GLN A 104 -10.91 -5.11 -2.17
N VAL A 105 -11.06 -5.76 -3.31
CA VAL A 105 -11.19 -5.13 -4.61
C VAL A 105 -12.69 -5.07 -4.95
N ILE A 106 -13.36 -4.03 -4.52
CA ILE A 106 -14.83 -3.92 -4.67
C ILE A 106 -15.28 -2.94 -5.76
N SER A 107 -14.36 -2.11 -6.28
CA SER A 107 -14.65 -1.15 -7.36
C SER A 107 -15.04 -1.83 -8.67
N HIS A 108 -14.50 -3.01 -8.93
CA HIS A 108 -14.73 -3.80 -10.14
C HIS A 108 -14.74 -5.30 -9.82
N THR A 109 -15.14 -6.11 -10.78
CA THR A 109 -15.00 -7.57 -10.71
C THR A 109 -14.24 -8.08 -11.92
N SER A 110 -13.91 -9.38 -11.93
CA SER A 110 -13.59 -10.04 -13.21
C SER A 110 -14.79 -10.02 -14.14
N ASP A 111 -14.55 -9.99 -15.45
CA ASP A 111 -15.59 -10.24 -16.45
C ASP A 111 -16.16 -11.68 -16.38
N GLN A 112 -15.48 -12.60 -15.68
CA GLN A 112 -15.94 -13.96 -15.39
C GLN A 112 -16.77 -14.06 -14.11
N HIS A 113 -16.91 -12.97 -13.33
CA HIS A 113 -17.78 -12.96 -12.17
C HIS A 113 -19.25 -13.20 -12.57
N ALA A 114 -19.96 -14.03 -11.81
CA ALA A 114 -21.35 -14.39 -12.12
C ALA A 114 -22.28 -13.18 -12.30
N TRP A 115 -22.05 -12.11 -11.53
CA TRP A 115 -22.83 -10.87 -11.65
C TRP A 115 -22.66 -10.21 -13.03
N PHE A 116 -21.42 -10.11 -13.53
CA PHE A 116 -21.18 -9.51 -14.84
C PHE A 116 -21.67 -10.43 -15.97
N GLN A 117 -21.47 -11.74 -15.84
CA GLN A 117 -21.97 -12.71 -16.82
C GLN A 117 -23.49 -12.65 -16.97
N GLU A 118 -24.24 -12.39 -15.88
CA GLU A 118 -25.68 -12.15 -15.93
C GLU A 118 -25.99 -10.74 -16.50
N SER A 119 -25.35 -9.69 -15.99
CA SER A 119 -25.58 -8.30 -16.40
C SER A 119 -25.41 -8.09 -17.91
N ARG A 120 -24.38 -8.71 -18.51
CA ARG A 120 -24.04 -8.54 -19.93
C ARG A 120 -25.01 -9.20 -20.90
N GLN A 121 -25.93 -10.08 -20.43
CA GLN A 121 -26.82 -10.82 -21.32
C GLN A 121 -27.84 -9.92 -22.03
N ASN A 122 -28.42 -8.95 -21.32
CA ASN A 122 -29.42 -8.03 -21.84
C ASN A 122 -29.60 -6.83 -20.87
N ARG A 123 -30.47 -5.90 -21.24
CA ARG A 123 -30.77 -4.67 -20.47
C ARG A 123 -31.82 -4.84 -19.36
N THR A 124 -32.41 -6.01 -19.19
CA THR A 124 -33.60 -6.25 -18.34
C THR A 124 -33.47 -7.36 -17.33
N ASN A 125 -32.29 -8.03 -17.24
CA ASN A 125 -32.06 -9.05 -16.22
C ASN A 125 -31.90 -8.42 -14.82
N PRO A 126 -32.04 -9.21 -13.73
CA PRO A 126 -31.94 -8.69 -12.36
C PRO A 126 -30.67 -7.91 -12.05
N LYS A 127 -29.56 -8.19 -12.75
CA LYS A 127 -28.29 -7.50 -12.56
C LYS A 127 -27.94 -6.52 -13.68
N ALA A 128 -28.93 -6.16 -14.50
CA ALA A 128 -28.70 -5.31 -15.67
C ALA A 128 -28.03 -3.97 -15.33
N ASP A 129 -28.24 -3.44 -14.12
CA ASP A 129 -27.73 -2.16 -13.65
C ASP A 129 -26.68 -2.30 -12.53
N TRP A 130 -26.11 -3.49 -12.34
CA TRP A 130 -25.07 -3.74 -11.34
C TRP A 130 -23.67 -3.29 -11.77
N PHE A 131 -23.48 -3.04 -13.06
CA PHE A 131 -22.25 -2.54 -13.65
C PHE A 131 -22.52 -1.23 -14.37
N VAL A 132 -21.46 -0.48 -14.65
CA VAL A 132 -21.58 0.82 -15.30
C VAL A 132 -21.74 0.63 -16.80
N TRP A 133 -22.96 0.80 -17.31
CA TRP A 133 -23.32 0.69 -18.71
C TRP A 133 -23.74 2.04 -19.28
N ALA A 134 -23.40 2.31 -20.53
CA ALA A 134 -23.84 3.50 -21.26
C ALA A 134 -24.14 3.20 -22.72
N ASP A 135 -25.10 3.91 -23.27
CA ASP A 135 -25.39 3.85 -24.70
C ASP A 135 -24.28 4.56 -25.51
N PRO A 136 -23.96 4.07 -26.71
CA PRO A 136 -23.06 4.77 -27.62
C PRO A 136 -23.62 6.15 -27.98
N LYS A 137 -22.76 7.10 -28.32
CA LYS A 137 -23.14 8.34 -28.99
C LYS A 137 -23.79 8.03 -30.35
N PRO A 138 -24.52 9.00 -30.97
CA PRO A 138 -25.17 8.79 -32.26
C PRO A 138 -24.24 8.32 -33.40
N ASP A 139 -22.95 8.62 -33.30
CA ASP A 139 -21.91 8.20 -34.24
C ASP A 139 -21.28 6.82 -33.90
N GLY A 140 -21.79 6.17 -32.84
CA GLY A 140 -21.30 4.85 -32.37
C GLY A 140 -20.08 4.91 -31.44
N THR A 141 -19.56 6.08 -31.15
CA THR A 141 -18.40 6.25 -30.24
C THR A 141 -18.77 6.08 -28.76
N PRO A 142 -17.78 5.88 -27.86
CA PRO A 142 -18.00 5.81 -26.41
C PRO A 142 -18.73 7.01 -25.84
N PRO A 143 -19.40 6.90 -24.67
CA PRO A 143 -20.20 7.97 -24.08
C PRO A 143 -19.39 9.22 -23.73
N ASN A 144 -18.11 9.08 -23.38
CA ASN A 144 -17.21 10.17 -23.02
C ASN A 144 -15.74 9.83 -23.31
N ASN A 145 -14.83 10.69 -22.86
CA ASN A 145 -13.39 10.63 -23.14
C ASN A 145 -12.57 9.93 -22.05
N TRP A 146 -13.17 9.23 -21.08
CA TRP A 146 -12.43 8.64 -19.98
C TRP A 146 -11.46 7.56 -20.45
N LEU A 147 -10.30 7.52 -19.80
CA LEU A 147 -9.20 6.62 -20.13
C LEU A 147 -8.99 5.60 -19.02
N SER A 148 -8.57 4.40 -19.42
CA SER A 148 -8.13 3.36 -18.50
C SER A 148 -6.70 3.63 -18.00
N ILE A 149 -6.43 3.33 -16.73
CA ILE A 149 -5.07 3.41 -16.15
C ILE A 149 -4.10 2.49 -16.91
N PHE A 150 -4.55 1.33 -17.37
CA PHE A 150 -3.70 0.39 -18.11
C PHE A 150 -3.59 0.69 -19.62
N GLY A 151 -4.12 1.84 -20.03
CA GLY A 151 -4.03 2.32 -21.38
C GLY A 151 -5.30 2.13 -22.22
N GLY A 152 -5.53 3.03 -23.15
CA GLY A 152 -6.70 3.05 -24.00
C GLY A 152 -7.96 3.64 -23.35
N PRO A 153 -9.13 3.56 -24.03
CA PRO A 153 -10.40 4.04 -23.50
C PRO A 153 -10.86 3.25 -22.27
N ALA A 154 -11.57 3.89 -21.34
CA ALA A 154 -12.22 3.24 -20.21
C ALA A 154 -13.54 2.54 -20.59
N TRP A 155 -13.84 2.40 -21.85
CA TRP A 155 -15.12 1.88 -22.36
C TRP A 155 -14.92 0.79 -23.40
N THR A 156 -15.58 -0.36 -23.19
CA THR A 156 -15.61 -1.47 -24.15
C THR A 156 -17.03 -1.80 -24.55
N PHE A 157 -17.26 -1.96 -25.88
CA PHE A 157 -18.57 -2.25 -26.43
C PHE A 157 -18.98 -3.73 -26.23
N GLU A 158 -20.16 -3.96 -25.66
CA GLU A 158 -20.76 -5.28 -25.50
C GLU A 158 -21.89 -5.47 -26.55
N PRO A 159 -21.69 -6.30 -27.58
CA PRO A 159 -22.64 -6.45 -28.67
C PRO A 159 -24.02 -7.00 -28.25
N ARG A 160 -24.09 -7.85 -27.20
CA ARG A 160 -25.36 -8.42 -26.72
C ARG A 160 -26.30 -7.37 -26.18
N ARG A 161 -25.73 -6.34 -25.51
CA ARG A 161 -26.48 -5.21 -24.95
C ARG A 161 -26.55 -4.03 -25.90
N GLN A 162 -25.65 -3.96 -26.88
CA GLN A 162 -25.41 -2.77 -27.70
C GLN A 162 -25.14 -1.55 -26.83
N GLN A 163 -24.33 -1.73 -25.80
CA GLN A 163 -23.89 -0.70 -24.85
C GLN A 163 -22.41 -0.83 -24.62
N TYR A 164 -21.79 0.23 -24.14
CA TYR A 164 -20.44 0.22 -23.56
C TYR A 164 -20.53 -0.09 -22.07
N TYR A 165 -19.59 -0.89 -21.55
CA TYR A 165 -19.32 -0.98 -20.11
C TYR A 165 -18.02 -0.28 -19.77
N MET A 166 -18.01 0.31 -18.56
CA MET A 166 -16.83 0.99 -18.02
C MET A 166 -15.85 0.01 -17.42
N HIS A 167 -14.54 0.31 -17.55
CA HIS A 167 -13.46 -0.36 -16.85
C HIS A 167 -12.30 0.62 -16.62
N ASN A 168 -11.97 0.91 -15.38
CA ASN A 168 -10.85 1.78 -15.03
C ASN A 168 -9.48 1.11 -15.25
N PHE A 169 -9.46 -0.24 -15.33
CA PHE A 169 -8.26 -1.07 -15.51
C PHE A 169 -8.37 -1.89 -16.79
N LEU A 170 -8.14 -3.21 -16.73
CA LEU A 170 -8.27 -4.08 -17.89
C LEU A 170 -9.72 -4.13 -18.41
N THR A 171 -9.87 -4.42 -19.69
CA THR A 171 -11.20 -4.72 -20.29
C THR A 171 -11.91 -5.89 -19.61
N SER A 172 -11.15 -6.77 -18.97
CA SER A 172 -11.65 -7.89 -18.17
C SER A 172 -12.01 -7.52 -16.73
N GLN A 173 -11.95 -6.24 -16.37
CA GLN A 173 -12.27 -5.73 -15.02
C GLN A 173 -13.41 -4.69 -15.08
N PRO A 174 -14.66 -5.10 -15.39
CA PRO A 174 -15.81 -4.20 -15.48
C PRO A 174 -16.12 -3.57 -14.12
N ASP A 175 -16.34 -2.25 -14.11
CA ASP A 175 -16.63 -1.46 -12.91
C ASP A 175 -18.06 -1.72 -12.40
N VAL A 176 -18.15 -1.96 -11.09
CA VAL A 176 -19.43 -2.11 -10.38
C VAL A 176 -20.12 -0.76 -10.28
N ASN A 177 -21.42 -0.73 -10.54
CA ASN A 177 -22.22 0.49 -10.42
C ASN A 177 -22.60 0.80 -8.97
N PHE A 178 -21.78 1.61 -8.29
CA PHE A 178 -22.06 2.02 -6.90
C PHE A 178 -23.25 2.98 -6.76
N HIS A 179 -23.81 3.52 -7.84
CA HIS A 179 -25.10 4.21 -7.78
C HIS A 179 -26.26 3.22 -7.53
N ASN A 180 -26.06 1.92 -7.82
CA ASN A 180 -27.03 0.89 -7.51
C ASN A 180 -26.89 0.40 -6.04
N PRO A 181 -27.92 0.59 -5.18
CA PRO A 181 -27.82 0.20 -3.78
C PRO A 181 -27.72 -1.31 -3.54
N GLU A 182 -28.28 -2.14 -4.43
CA GLU A 182 -28.19 -3.60 -4.30
C GLU A 182 -26.76 -4.10 -4.58
N ALA A 183 -26.07 -3.49 -5.57
CA ALA A 183 -24.67 -3.80 -5.86
C ALA A 183 -23.75 -3.40 -4.70
N ARG A 184 -23.97 -2.21 -4.09
CA ARG A 184 -23.25 -1.78 -2.88
C ARG A 184 -23.46 -2.75 -1.72
N GLN A 185 -24.71 -3.12 -1.45
CA GLN A 185 -25.03 -4.05 -0.36
C GLN A 185 -24.38 -5.42 -0.56
N ALA A 186 -24.36 -5.92 -1.80
CA ALA A 186 -23.72 -7.20 -2.11
C ALA A 186 -22.21 -7.18 -1.85
N GLN A 187 -21.55 -6.04 -2.10
CA GLN A 187 -20.12 -5.87 -1.75
C GLN A 187 -19.91 -5.82 -0.22
N LEU A 188 -20.75 -5.10 0.52
CA LEU A 188 -20.71 -5.11 1.99
C LEU A 188 -20.95 -6.51 2.56
N ASP A 189 -21.86 -7.30 1.96
CA ASP A 189 -22.13 -8.69 2.37
C ASP A 189 -20.94 -9.63 2.08
N ASN A 190 -20.15 -9.35 1.03
CA ASN A 190 -18.88 -10.05 0.79
C ASN A 190 -17.84 -9.73 1.87
N MET A 191 -17.75 -8.48 2.29
CA MET A 191 -16.85 -8.09 3.38
C MET A 191 -17.29 -8.69 4.72
N ARG A 192 -18.61 -8.70 5.01
CA ARG A 192 -19.18 -9.34 6.20
C ARG A 192 -18.78 -10.81 6.33
N PHE A 193 -18.79 -11.56 5.24
CA PHE A 193 -18.35 -12.97 5.23
C PHE A 193 -16.94 -13.15 5.82
N TRP A 194 -15.99 -12.29 5.46
CA TRP A 194 -14.62 -12.37 5.98
C TRP A 194 -14.48 -11.86 7.41
N LEU A 195 -15.27 -10.85 7.79
CA LEU A 195 -15.34 -10.38 9.19
C LEU A 195 -15.87 -11.48 10.11
N GLU A 196 -16.88 -12.23 9.67
CA GLU A 196 -17.42 -13.39 10.39
C GLU A 196 -16.42 -14.55 10.51
N LEU A 197 -15.48 -14.69 9.56
CA LEU A 197 -14.35 -15.62 9.66
C LEU A 197 -13.27 -15.16 10.64
N GLY A 198 -13.28 -13.87 11.04
CA GLY A 198 -12.39 -13.32 12.05
C GLY A 198 -11.18 -12.55 11.50
N VAL A 199 -11.24 -12.03 10.26
CA VAL A 199 -10.21 -11.09 9.78
C VAL A 199 -10.27 -9.79 10.59
N ASP A 200 -9.11 -9.17 10.80
CA ASP A 200 -8.97 -7.97 11.62
C ASP A 200 -9.11 -6.67 10.81
N GLY A 201 -9.31 -6.77 9.51
CA GLY A 201 -9.54 -5.59 8.68
C GLY A 201 -9.33 -5.80 7.19
N PHE A 202 -9.46 -4.69 6.47
CA PHE A 202 -9.36 -4.67 5.02
C PHE A 202 -8.41 -3.58 4.52
N ARG A 203 -7.62 -3.91 3.51
CA ARG A 203 -7.08 -2.92 2.59
C ARG A 203 -8.07 -2.77 1.44
N LEU A 204 -8.52 -1.56 1.18
CA LEU A 204 -9.46 -1.26 0.12
C LEU A 204 -8.69 -0.78 -1.11
N ASP A 205 -8.74 -1.59 -2.15
CA ASP A 205 -8.15 -1.27 -3.44
C ASP A 205 -8.87 -0.08 -4.05
N THR A 206 -8.11 0.89 -4.56
CA THR A 206 -8.63 2.03 -5.31
C THR A 206 -9.90 2.63 -4.71
N VAL A 207 -9.87 2.93 -3.41
CA VAL A 207 -11.06 3.29 -2.63
C VAL A 207 -11.79 4.54 -3.12
N ASN A 208 -11.15 5.36 -3.91
CA ASN A 208 -11.74 6.57 -4.50
C ASN A 208 -12.34 6.35 -5.91
N PHE A 209 -12.32 5.10 -6.42
CA PHE A 209 -12.87 4.74 -7.74
C PHE A 209 -14.29 4.16 -7.68
N PHE A 210 -14.93 4.10 -6.53
CA PHE A 210 -16.24 3.44 -6.40
C PHE A 210 -17.36 4.18 -7.13
N PHE A 211 -17.32 5.50 -7.19
CA PHE A 211 -18.34 6.29 -7.86
C PHE A 211 -17.77 7.08 -9.04
N HIS A 212 -18.54 7.13 -10.10
CA HIS A 212 -18.33 7.97 -11.27
C HIS A 212 -19.41 9.06 -11.36
N ASP A 213 -19.21 10.05 -12.22
CA ASP A 213 -20.21 11.07 -12.52
C ASP A 213 -21.42 10.46 -13.24
N ALA A 214 -22.61 10.54 -12.65
CA ALA A 214 -23.83 9.97 -13.23
C ALA A 214 -24.23 10.61 -14.58
N GLU A 215 -23.75 11.84 -14.86
CA GLU A 215 -23.98 12.53 -16.13
C GLU A 215 -22.95 12.16 -17.20
N LEU A 216 -21.93 11.36 -16.87
CA LEU A 216 -20.88 10.89 -17.77
C LEU A 216 -20.15 12.03 -18.51
N ARG A 217 -19.90 13.16 -17.84
CA ARG A 217 -19.20 14.32 -18.41
C ARG A 217 -17.76 14.00 -18.77
N ASP A 218 -17.27 14.62 -19.85
CA ASP A 218 -15.87 14.48 -20.27
C ASP A 218 -14.90 15.05 -19.23
N ASN A 219 -13.81 14.32 -18.94
CA ASN A 219 -12.71 14.83 -18.14
C ASN A 219 -11.95 15.94 -18.90
N PRO A 220 -11.63 17.07 -18.27
CA PRO A 220 -10.84 18.12 -18.90
C PRO A 220 -9.36 17.70 -18.99
N PRO A 221 -8.59 18.24 -19.95
CA PRO A 221 -7.15 18.00 -20.02
C PRO A 221 -6.43 18.66 -18.85
N VAL A 222 -5.28 18.09 -18.45
CA VAL A 222 -4.35 18.74 -17.51
C VAL A 222 -3.80 20.01 -18.15
N PRO A 223 -3.92 21.19 -17.52
CA PRO A 223 -3.33 22.42 -18.03
C PRO A 223 -1.80 22.33 -18.16
N LYS A 224 -1.25 22.98 -19.18
CA LYS A 224 0.18 22.95 -19.43
C LYS A 224 0.97 23.51 -18.23
N GLY A 225 1.89 22.70 -17.71
CA GLY A 225 2.77 23.09 -16.58
C GLY A 225 2.21 22.75 -15.20
N GLU A 226 0.99 22.19 -15.13
CA GLU A 226 0.46 21.68 -13.88
C GLU A 226 0.91 20.23 -13.61
N ALA A 227 0.89 19.83 -12.33
CA ALA A 227 1.23 18.47 -11.91
C ALA A 227 0.19 17.49 -12.44
N LYS A 228 0.67 16.30 -12.82
CA LYS A 228 -0.15 15.17 -13.25
C LYS A 228 -0.46 14.27 -12.05
N THR A 229 -1.44 13.38 -12.21
CA THR A 229 -1.79 12.38 -11.18
C THR A 229 -0.61 11.49 -10.82
N LEU A 230 -0.49 11.08 -9.56
CA LEU A 230 0.63 10.29 -9.05
C LEU A 230 0.50 8.77 -9.28
N GLY A 231 -0.65 8.28 -9.70
CA GLY A 231 -0.93 6.84 -9.79
C GLY A 231 -0.44 6.15 -11.07
N ALA A 232 0.14 6.89 -12.04
CA ALA A 232 0.56 6.33 -13.33
C ALA A 232 1.82 7.03 -13.86
N PRO A 233 2.62 6.37 -14.75
CA PRO A 233 3.79 6.97 -15.35
C PRO A 233 3.42 8.14 -16.29
N ASP A 234 4.27 9.14 -16.36
CA ASP A 234 4.06 10.38 -17.14
C ASP A 234 3.83 10.15 -18.65
N SER A 235 4.33 9.04 -19.17
CA SER A 235 4.13 8.62 -20.58
C SER A 235 2.72 8.08 -20.84
N ASN A 236 1.97 7.72 -19.80
CA ASN A 236 0.63 7.20 -19.94
C ASN A 236 -0.37 8.34 -20.25
N PRO A 237 -1.15 8.28 -21.34
CA PRO A 237 -2.18 9.27 -21.66
C PRO A 237 -3.21 9.51 -20.55
N TYR A 238 -3.44 8.51 -19.69
CA TYR A 238 -4.27 8.68 -18.50
C TYR A 238 -3.87 9.93 -17.71
N THR A 239 -2.58 10.18 -17.51
CA THR A 239 -2.07 11.33 -16.75
C THR A 239 -2.29 12.70 -17.47
N TRP A 240 -2.82 12.73 -18.68
CA TRP A 240 -3.08 13.96 -19.43
C TRP A 240 -4.47 14.54 -19.17
N GLN A 241 -5.31 13.80 -18.42
CA GLN A 241 -6.64 14.25 -18.01
C GLN A 241 -6.67 14.58 -16.52
N ARG A 242 -7.51 15.54 -16.13
CA ARG A 242 -7.95 15.75 -14.74
C ARG A 242 -9.09 14.78 -14.46
N HIS A 243 -8.87 13.89 -13.52
CA HIS A 243 -9.83 12.84 -13.15
C HIS A 243 -10.85 13.36 -12.13
N ILE A 244 -11.76 14.25 -12.57
CA ILE A 244 -12.76 14.89 -11.71
C ILE A 244 -14.17 14.30 -11.87
N TYR A 245 -14.37 13.47 -12.89
CA TYR A 245 -15.67 12.87 -13.18
C TYR A 245 -15.67 11.33 -13.11
N ASP A 246 -14.56 10.68 -13.27
CA ASP A 246 -14.43 9.22 -13.28
C ASP A 246 -14.02 8.62 -11.92
N LEU A 247 -13.55 9.46 -10.97
CA LEU A 247 -13.18 9.02 -9.62
C LEU A 247 -13.39 10.12 -8.58
N SER A 248 -13.16 9.79 -7.31
CA SER A 248 -13.20 10.72 -6.15
C SER A 248 -14.49 11.53 -6.02
N ARG A 249 -15.62 10.93 -6.41
CA ARG A 249 -16.92 11.61 -6.37
C ARG A 249 -17.41 11.81 -4.94
N PRO A 250 -18.17 12.90 -4.66
CA PRO A 250 -18.69 13.20 -3.32
C PRO A 250 -19.56 12.07 -2.73
N GLU A 251 -20.29 11.35 -3.60
CA GLU A 251 -21.17 10.23 -3.23
C GLU A 251 -20.40 9.10 -2.53
N ASN A 252 -19.10 9.01 -2.76
CA ASN A 252 -18.26 8.01 -2.11
C ASN A 252 -18.20 8.18 -0.59
N LEU A 253 -18.30 9.41 -0.09
CA LEU A 253 -18.27 9.66 1.35
C LEU A 253 -19.42 8.98 2.10
N ASP A 254 -20.60 8.92 1.50
CA ASP A 254 -21.76 8.24 2.12
C ASP A 254 -21.54 6.72 2.14
N PHE A 255 -21.02 6.15 1.06
CA PHE A 255 -20.67 4.72 1.06
C PHE A 255 -19.56 4.38 2.07
N LEU A 256 -18.55 5.24 2.24
CA LEU A 256 -17.52 5.03 3.25
C LEU A 256 -18.10 5.04 4.68
N LYS A 257 -19.19 5.77 4.93
CA LYS A 257 -19.91 5.71 6.20
C LYS A 257 -20.70 4.41 6.35
N ASP A 258 -21.34 3.92 5.28
CA ASP A 258 -22.01 2.61 5.29
C ASP A 258 -21.00 1.49 5.56
N LEU A 259 -19.83 1.55 4.93
CA LEU A 259 -18.73 0.62 5.16
C LEU A 259 -18.22 0.71 6.60
N ARG A 260 -18.05 1.93 7.13
CA ARG A 260 -17.64 2.12 8.52
C ARG A 260 -18.67 1.57 9.50
N ALA A 261 -19.95 1.75 9.24
CA ALA A 261 -21.01 1.17 10.06
C ALA A 261 -20.93 -0.37 10.10
N LEU A 262 -20.61 -1.02 8.96
CA LEU A 262 -20.33 -2.46 8.93
C LEU A 262 -19.11 -2.82 9.81
N MET A 263 -18.02 -2.07 9.71
CA MET A 263 -16.81 -2.36 10.50
C MET A 263 -17.06 -2.20 12.00
N ASP A 264 -17.86 -1.23 12.41
CA ASP A 264 -18.18 -0.97 13.81
C ASP A 264 -19.04 -2.10 14.45
N GLU A 265 -19.69 -2.96 13.63
CA GLU A 265 -20.33 -4.19 14.13
C GLU A 265 -19.29 -5.23 14.62
N TYR A 266 -18.03 -5.11 14.23
CA TYR A 266 -16.92 -6.03 14.53
C TYR A 266 -15.78 -5.29 15.27
N PRO A 267 -15.87 -5.12 16.59
CA PRO A 267 -14.92 -4.33 17.37
C PRO A 267 -13.46 -4.77 17.19
N GLY A 268 -12.55 -3.82 17.03
CA GLY A 268 -11.13 -4.07 16.86
C GLY A 268 -10.68 -4.31 15.42
N THR A 269 -11.61 -4.24 14.45
CA THR A 269 -11.27 -4.28 13.02
C THR A 269 -10.88 -2.91 12.49
N THR A 270 -10.24 -2.87 11.33
CA THR A 270 -9.76 -1.62 10.71
C THR A 270 -9.85 -1.63 9.19
N THR A 271 -9.74 -0.45 8.61
CA THR A 271 -9.63 -0.27 7.15
C THR A 271 -8.44 0.60 6.80
N VAL A 272 -7.72 0.25 5.74
CA VAL A 272 -6.76 1.13 5.06
C VAL A 272 -7.17 1.28 3.60
N GLY A 273 -7.36 2.52 3.15
CA GLY A 273 -7.69 2.83 1.75
C GLY A 273 -6.45 3.17 0.94
N GLU A 274 -6.41 2.69 -0.30
CA GLU A 274 -5.46 3.18 -1.30
C GLU A 274 -6.09 4.30 -2.10
N ILE A 275 -5.37 5.42 -2.23
CA ILE A 275 -5.88 6.62 -2.90
C ILE A 275 -4.92 7.07 -3.99
N GLY A 276 -5.37 6.96 -5.26
CA GLY A 276 -4.78 7.59 -6.42
C GLY A 276 -5.65 8.77 -6.86
N ASP A 277 -5.17 10.01 -6.70
CA ASP A 277 -5.94 11.23 -6.93
C ASP A 277 -5.02 12.36 -7.44
N ASP A 278 -5.58 13.38 -8.05
CA ASP A 278 -4.87 14.61 -8.41
C ASP A 278 -4.49 15.44 -7.15
N ASN A 279 -5.25 15.27 -6.05
CA ASN A 279 -5.03 15.90 -4.75
C ASN A 279 -5.05 14.84 -3.63
N PRO A 280 -4.07 13.93 -3.60
CA PRO A 280 -4.17 12.72 -2.80
C PRO A 280 -4.19 12.97 -1.29
N LEU A 281 -3.43 13.94 -0.78
CA LEU A 281 -3.39 14.26 0.66
C LEU A 281 -4.70 14.88 1.17
N GLU A 282 -5.34 15.73 0.36
CA GLU A 282 -6.67 16.27 0.65
C GLU A 282 -7.70 15.14 0.71
N ARG A 283 -7.64 14.23 -0.25
CA ARG A 283 -8.54 13.08 -0.30
C ARG A 283 -8.32 12.14 0.88
N MET A 284 -7.05 11.88 1.23
CA MET A 284 -6.72 11.08 2.41
C MET A 284 -7.28 11.70 3.70
N ALA A 285 -7.12 13.02 3.88
CA ALA A 285 -7.67 13.72 5.02
C ALA A 285 -9.21 13.62 5.05
N GLU A 286 -9.88 13.87 3.93
CA GLU A 286 -11.34 13.80 3.82
C GLU A 286 -11.90 12.41 4.15
N TYR A 287 -11.23 11.36 3.68
CA TYR A 287 -11.70 9.97 3.86
C TYR A 287 -11.44 9.40 5.24
N THR A 288 -10.50 9.98 5.99
CA THR A 288 -10.09 9.45 7.31
C THR A 288 -10.42 10.36 8.49
N ALA A 289 -10.83 11.60 8.25
CA ALA A 289 -11.25 12.52 9.32
C ALA A 289 -12.69 12.26 9.77
N GLY A 290 -13.01 12.69 11.00
CA GLY A 290 -14.35 12.67 11.58
C GLY A 290 -14.75 11.34 12.23
N GLY A 291 -13.91 10.30 12.13
CA GLY A 291 -14.10 9.02 12.81
C GLY A 291 -15.30 8.17 12.32
N ASP A 292 -15.91 8.54 11.19
CA ASP A 292 -17.12 7.92 10.62
C ASP A 292 -16.93 7.31 9.22
N LYS A 293 -15.68 7.27 8.73
CA LYS A 293 -15.29 6.73 7.41
C LYS A 293 -14.13 5.75 7.60
N LEU A 294 -13.14 5.77 6.71
CA LEU A 294 -11.95 4.92 6.85
C LEU A 294 -11.20 5.20 8.15
N HIS A 295 -10.56 4.18 8.71
CA HIS A 295 -9.66 4.35 9.84
C HIS A 295 -8.35 5.02 9.44
N MET A 296 -7.81 4.64 8.28
CA MET A 296 -6.58 5.18 7.70
C MET A 296 -6.56 5.00 6.18
N ALA A 297 -5.66 5.71 5.51
CA ALA A 297 -5.42 5.55 4.09
C ALA A 297 -3.95 5.88 3.75
N TYR A 298 -3.48 5.41 2.60
CA TYR A 298 -2.22 5.80 2.02
C TYR A 298 -2.40 6.37 0.61
N THR A 299 -1.42 7.15 0.19
CA THR A 299 -1.37 7.81 -1.12
C THR A 299 -0.05 7.49 -1.82
N PHE A 300 0.08 7.91 -3.08
CA PHE A 300 1.29 7.71 -3.87
C PHE A 300 2.39 8.76 -3.64
N ASP A 301 2.22 9.71 -2.70
CA ASP A 301 3.21 10.75 -2.45
C ASP A 301 4.59 10.17 -2.08
N LEU A 302 4.66 9.17 -1.20
CA LEU A 302 5.92 8.52 -0.83
C LEU A 302 6.24 7.28 -1.71
N LEU A 303 5.33 6.89 -2.61
CA LEU A 303 5.50 5.74 -3.49
C LEU A 303 6.12 6.10 -4.85
N ASN A 304 5.96 7.34 -5.34
CA ASN A 304 6.33 7.71 -6.71
C ASN A 304 7.27 8.90 -6.83
N LYS A 305 7.59 9.60 -5.75
CA LYS A 305 8.40 10.83 -5.81
C LYS A 305 9.78 10.66 -5.18
N PRO A 306 10.75 11.51 -5.54
CA PRO A 306 12.05 11.56 -4.88
C PRO A 306 11.93 11.85 -3.39
N HIS A 307 12.90 11.39 -2.63
CA HIS A 307 12.93 11.44 -1.17
C HIS A 307 13.71 12.62 -0.57
N SER A 308 13.82 13.75 -1.23
CA SER A 308 14.57 14.89 -0.65
C SER A 308 13.92 15.37 0.66
N ALA A 309 14.75 15.85 1.59
CA ALA A 309 14.26 16.43 2.85
C ALA A 309 13.24 17.54 2.60
N ALA A 310 13.44 18.35 1.56
CA ALA A 310 12.51 19.41 1.16
C ALA A 310 11.13 18.85 0.75
N TYR A 311 11.11 17.80 -0.09
CA TYR A 311 9.85 17.18 -0.51
C TYR A 311 9.11 16.52 0.66
N LEU A 312 9.84 15.80 1.50
CA LEU A 312 9.24 15.17 2.70
C LEU A 312 8.65 16.20 3.66
N ARG A 313 9.34 17.35 3.87
CA ARG A 313 8.78 18.47 4.64
C ARG A 313 7.48 18.99 4.02
N GLU A 314 7.45 19.19 2.70
CA GLU A 314 6.26 19.65 1.98
C GLU A 314 5.08 18.70 2.19
N VAL A 315 5.29 17.39 2.02
CA VAL A 315 4.23 16.37 2.22
C VAL A 315 3.72 16.40 3.66
N ILE A 316 4.63 16.42 4.65
CA ILE A 316 4.27 16.47 6.07
C ILE A 316 3.49 17.74 6.39
N GLU A 317 3.98 18.92 5.99
CA GLU A 317 3.30 20.20 6.21
C GLU A 317 1.92 20.26 5.57
N ARG A 318 1.84 19.83 4.30
CA ARG A 318 0.58 19.83 3.57
C ARG A 318 -0.44 18.94 4.26
N PHE A 319 -0.05 17.72 4.62
CA PHE A 319 -0.93 16.83 5.35
C PHE A 319 -1.34 17.38 6.72
N GLN A 320 -0.41 17.93 7.51
CA GLN A 320 -0.72 18.52 8.81
C GLN A 320 -1.73 19.67 8.75
N ARG A 321 -1.66 20.51 7.70
CA ARG A 321 -2.64 21.58 7.50
C ARG A 321 -4.06 21.06 7.21
N LEU A 322 -4.18 19.86 6.67
CA LEU A 322 -5.44 19.24 6.22
C LEU A 322 -6.00 18.26 7.24
N ALA A 323 -5.12 17.62 8.02
CA ALA A 323 -5.42 16.38 8.69
C ALA A 323 -6.50 16.49 9.79
N GLY A 324 -6.51 17.58 10.58
CA GLY A 324 -7.37 17.58 11.78
C GLY A 324 -7.11 16.33 12.62
N ASP A 325 -8.14 15.47 12.76
CA ASP A 325 -8.08 14.16 13.41
C ASP A 325 -7.77 12.99 12.45
N ALA A 326 -7.63 13.25 11.16
CA ALA A 326 -7.29 12.25 10.14
C ALA A 326 -6.01 11.47 10.47
N TRP A 327 -5.99 10.18 10.10
CA TRP A 327 -4.89 9.29 10.40
C TRP A 327 -4.29 8.68 9.11
N PRO A 328 -3.02 9.02 8.78
CA PRO A 328 -2.37 8.48 7.58
C PRO A 328 -1.82 7.07 7.84
N CYS A 329 -1.67 6.30 6.79
CA CYS A 329 -0.87 5.10 6.74
C CYS A 329 0.23 5.31 5.68
N TRP A 330 1.48 5.44 6.09
CA TRP A 330 2.57 5.72 5.17
C TRP A 330 3.12 4.45 4.55
N ALA A 331 3.46 4.49 3.26
CA ALA A 331 4.12 3.42 2.54
C ALA A 331 5.17 4.00 1.60
N THR A 332 6.35 3.40 1.57
CA THR A 332 7.46 3.76 0.67
C THR A 332 7.66 2.73 -0.43
N SER A 333 7.09 1.55 -0.28
CA SER A 333 7.04 0.49 -1.28
C SER A 333 5.71 -0.28 -1.18
N ASN A 334 5.30 -0.85 -2.30
CA ASN A 334 4.24 -1.86 -2.40
C ASN A 334 4.46 -2.73 -3.65
N HIS A 335 3.48 -3.53 -4.01
CA HIS A 335 3.54 -4.43 -5.17
C HIS A 335 3.23 -3.74 -6.52
N ASP A 336 3.02 -2.43 -6.54
CA ASP A 336 2.64 -1.66 -7.74
C ASP A 336 3.67 -0.61 -8.15
N VAL A 337 4.69 -0.38 -7.32
CA VAL A 337 5.73 0.63 -7.58
C VAL A 337 7.12 0.06 -7.47
N GLU A 338 8.06 0.67 -8.18
CA GLU A 338 9.49 0.40 -8.04
C GLU A 338 9.91 0.45 -6.57
N ARG A 339 10.71 -0.52 -6.13
CA ARG A 339 11.16 -0.60 -4.72
C ARG A 339 11.89 0.66 -4.29
N SER A 340 11.59 1.15 -3.09
CA SER A 340 12.16 2.37 -2.53
C SER A 340 13.69 2.38 -2.52
N ALA A 341 14.32 1.24 -2.26
CA ALA A 341 15.76 1.11 -2.28
C ALA A 341 16.36 1.52 -3.64
N SER A 342 15.77 1.15 -4.77
CA SER A 342 16.20 1.58 -6.10
C SER A 342 15.76 3.00 -6.43
N ARG A 343 14.49 3.31 -6.20
CA ARG A 343 13.91 4.62 -6.55
C ARG A 343 14.56 5.77 -5.78
N TRP A 344 15.04 5.51 -4.57
CA TRP A 344 15.52 6.54 -3.64
C TRP A 344 17.03 6.50 -3.36
N GLY A 345 17.84 5.72 -4.04
CA GLY A 345 19.28 5.89 -3.97
C GLY A 345 20.11 4.67 -3.55
N ALA A 346 19.67 3.46 -3.87
CA ALA A 346 20.49 2.26 -3.69
C ALA A 346 21.80 2.30 -4.48
N ASP A 347 21.87 3.13 -5.51
CA ASP A 347 23.09 3.29 -6.32
C ASP A 347 24.22 4.02 -5.55
N GLU A 348 23.87 4.82 -4.52
CA GLU A 348 24.86 5.58 -3.73
C GLU A 348 25.38 4.77 -2.53
N ASP A 349 24.51 4.19 -1.73
CA ASP A 349 24.84 3.27 -0.63
C ASP A 349 23.72 2.26 -0.38
N PRO A 350 23.76 1.08 -1.00
CA PRO A 350 22.71 0.07 -0.90
C PRO A 350 22.59 -0.56 0.49
N THR A 351 23.46 -0.22 1.42
CA THR A 351 23.47 -0.79 2.78
C THR A 351 23.00 0.22 3.82
N ALA A 352 23.51 1.46 3.76
CA ALA A 352 23.19 2.49 4.77
C ALA A 352 21.85 3.19 4.46
N TYR A 353 21.59 3.47 3.18
CA TYR A 353 20.41 4.20 2.76
C TYR A 353 19.08 3.52 3.16
N PRO A 354 18.85 2.21 2.89
CA PRO A 354 17.59 1.57 3.29
C PRO A 354 17.29 1.68 4.78
N LYS A 355 18.33 1.63 5.63
CA LYS A 355 18.15 1.73 7.09
C LYS A 355 17.64 3.10 7.52
N VAL A 356 18.24 4.20 7.00
CA VAL A 356 17.79 5.55 7.35
C VAL A 356 16.42 5.87 6.77
N ALA A 357 16.09 5.36 5.58
CA ALA A 357 14.77 5.49 4.98
C ALA A 357 13.69 4.80 5.84
N LEU A 358 13.95 3.58 6.32
CA LEU A 358 13.07 2.88 7.25
C LEU A 358 12.96 3.59 8.60
N ALA A 359 14.07 4.12 9.13
CA ALA A 359 14.05 4.89 10.36
C ALA A 359 13.16 6.14 10.26
N MET A 360 13.25 6.86 9.14
CA MET A 360 12.38 7.98 8.82
C MET A 360 10.92 7.53 8.75
N LEU A 361 10.61 6.49 7.95
CA LEU A 361 9.26 5.97 7.78
C LEU A 361 8.62 5.57 9.12
N PHE A 362 9.35 4.82 9.95
CA PHE A 362 8.87 4.39 11.27
C PHE A 362 8.77 5.52 12.30
N SER A 363 9.28 6.70 11.99
CA SER A 363 9.22 7.87 12.89
C SER A 363 8.14 8.87 12.53
N LEU A 364 7.51 8.76 11.36
CA LEU A 364 6.40 9.62 10.95
C LEU A 364 5.16 9.43 11.87
N ARG A 365 4.34 10.48 11.97
CA ARG A 365 3.03 10.37 12.61
C ARG A 365 2.10 9.59 11.69
N GLY A 366 1.57 8.47 12.18
CA GLY A 366 0.69 7.61 11.41
C GLY A 366 1.02 6.13 11.60
N SER A 367 0.27 5.29 10.89
CA SER A 367 0.54 3.86 10.71
C SER A 367 1.47 3.66 9.52
N VAL A 368 2.00 2.47 9.35
CA VAL A 368 2.95 2.15 8.30
C VAL A 368 2.53 0.84 7.60
N CYS A 369 2.55 0.83 6.27
CA CYS A 369 2.62 -0.38 5.48
C CYS A 369 4.08 -0.63 5.09
N LEU A 370 4.62 -1.78 5.49
CA LEU A 370 5.97 -2.25 5.17
C LEU A 370 5.86 -3.39 4.17
N TYR A 371 6.37 -3.21 2.97
CA TYR A 371 6.26 -4.24 1.92
C TYR A 371 7.33 -5.33 2.08
N GLN A 372 6.97 -6.60 1.81
CA GLN A 372 7.90 -7.74 1.85
C GLN A 372 9.19 -7.45 1.08
N GLY A 373 10.34 -7.69 1.73
CA GLY A 373 11.68 -7.43 1.20
C GLY A 373 12.20 -6.02 1.43
N GLU A 374 11.36 -5.08 1.86
CA GLU A 374 11.80 -3.73 2.23
C GLU A 374 12.66 -3.78 3.51
N GLU A 375 12.33 -4.67 4.45
CA GLU A 375 13.12 -4.97 5.63
C GLU A 375 14.51 -5.56 5.34
N LEU A 376 14.70 -6.08 4.13
CA LEU A 376 15.99 -6.59 3.63
C LEU A 376 16.77 -5.54 2.83
N GLY A 377 16.15 -4.40 2.51
CA GLY A 377 16.71 -3.41 1.59
C GLY A 377 16.78 -3.91 0.14
N LEU A 378 15.84 -4.76 -0.30
CA LEU A 378 15.83 -5.29 -1.66
C LEU A 378 15.66 -4.17 -2.68
N PRO A 379 16.56 -4.06 -3.68
CA PRO A 379 16.36 -3.17 -4.81
C PRO A 379 15.32 -3.73 -5.80
N GLU A 380 14.95 -2.93 -6.79
CA GLU A 380 14.14 -3.38 -7.93
C GLU A 380 14.90 -4.47 -8.71
N ALA A 381 14.19 -5.49 -9.14
CA ALA A 381 14.76 -6.54 -9.96
C ALA A 381 14.56 -6.23 -11.45
N GLU A 382 15.59 -6.46 -12.25
CA GLU A 382 15.49 -6.39 -13.70
C GLU A 382 14.84 -7.68 -14.22
N VAL A 383 13.63 -7.54 -14.78
CA VAL A 383 12.91 -8.64 -15.45
C VAL A 383 13.00 -8.42 -16.96
N PRO A 384 13.61 -9.35 -17.73
CA PRO A 384 13.69 -9.19 -19.18
C PRO A 384 12.30 -9.28 -19.81
N PHE A 385 12.11 -8.57 -20.93
CA PHE A 385 10.80 -8.45 -21.60
C PHE A 385 10.11 -9.80 -21.85
N GLU A 386 10.88 -10.82 -22.23
CA GLU A 386 10.37 -12.17 -22.52
C GLU A 386 9.82 -12.88 -21.26
N ARG A 387 10.16 -12.38 -20.07
CA ARG A 387 9.73 -12.94 -18.79
C ARG A 387 8.70 -12.06 -18.08
N ILE A 388 8.39 -10.88 -18.64
CA ILE A 388 7.37 -9.99 -18.09
C ILE A 388 6.00 -10.67 -18.12
N GLN A 389 5.34 -10.69 -16.98
CA GLN A 389 3.98 -11.19 -16.82
C GLN A 389 2.97 -10.04 -16.75
N ASP A 390 3.36 -8.89 -16.18
CA ASP A 390 2.47 -7.74 -15.95
C ASP A 390 1.87 -7.21 -17.26
N PRO A 391 0.51 -7.24 -17.41
CA PRO A 391 -0.16 -6.70 -18.59
C PRO A 391 0.11 -5.21 -18.79
N TYR A 392 0.22 -4.43 -17.70
CA TYR A 392 0.51 -3.00 -17.75
C TYR A 392 1.91 -2.72 -18.32
N GLY A 393 2.92 -3.48 -17.87
CA GLY A 393 4.27 -3.40 -18.40
C GLY A 393 4.35 -3.80 -19.86
N LYS A 394 3.61 -4.83 -20.31
CA LYS A 394 3.57 -5.25 -21.71
C LYS A 394 3.01 -4.17 -22.64
N VAL A 395 2.00 -3.42 -22.18
CA VAL A 395 1.34 -2.36 -22.96
C VAL A 395 2.23 -1.13 -23.11
N LEU A 396 2.96 -0.74 -22.06
CA LEU A 396 3.72 0.50 -22.01
C LEU A 396 5.23 0.32 -22.22
N TRP A 397 5.69 -0.90 -22.55
CA TRP A 397 7.10 -1.14 -22.83
C TRP A 397 7.61 -0.29 -24.02
N PRO A 398 8.86 0.26 -24.00
CA PRO A 398 9.86 0.17 -22.91
C PRO A 398 9.82 1.33 -21.89
N GLU A 399 8.94 2.31 -22.08
CA GLU A 399 8.86 3.53 -21.25
C GLU A 399 8.46 3.22 -19.79
N PHE A 400 7.67 2.16 -19.60
CA PHE A 400 7.34 1.59 -18.31
C PHE A 400 7.52 0.08 -18.35
N LYS A 401 8.39 -0.44 -17.49
CA LYS A 401 8.74 -1.87 -17.47
C LYS A 401 7.69 -2.75 -16.74
N GLY A 402 6.65 -2.15 -16.20
CA GLY A 402 5.65 -2.86 -15.40
C GLY A 402 6.04 -2.97 -13.93
N ARG A 403 5.31 -3.82 -13.22
CA ARG A 403 5.38 -4.01 -11.78
C ARG A 403 6.12 -5.29 -11.36
N ASP A 404 6.57 -6.10 -12.32
CA ASP A 404 7.16 -7.41 -12.04
C ASP A 404 8.47 -7.33 -11.25
N GLY A 405 9.23 -6.25 -11.41
CA GLY A 405 10.50 -6.07 -10.71
C GLY A 405 10.37 -6.00 -9.19
N CYS A 406 9.29 -5.39 -8.69
CA CYS A 406 8.99 -5.37 -7.25
C CYS A 406 8.25 -6.64 -6.77
N ARG A 407 7.76 -7.51 -7.68
CA ARG A 407 6.96 -8.70 -7.39
C ARG A 407 7.76 -10.00 -7.43
N THR A 408 9.06 -9.94 -7.66
CA THR A 408 9.94 -11.13 -7.69
C THR A 408 9.92 -11.87 -6.35
N PRO A 409 10.25 -13.19 -6.34
CA PRO A 409 10.19 -14.02 -5.15
C PRO A 409 10.97 -13.48 -3.96
N MET A 410 10.41 -13.64 -2.76
CA MET A 410 11.07 -13.34 -1.48
C MET A 410 12.29 -14.24 -1.32
N PRO A 411 13.51 -13.69 -1.07
CA PRO A 411 14.70 -14.49 -0.92
C PRO A 411 14.90 -14.94 0.52
N TRP A 412 14.66 -16.22 0.79
CA TRP A 412 14.86 -16.83 2.09
C TRP A 412 16.30 -17.28 2.30
N ASP A 413 16.96 -17.76 1.23
CA ASP A 413 18.37 -18.17 1.23
C ASP A 413 19.06 -17.82 -0.10
N ASP A 414 20.34 -18.17 -0.23
CA ASP A 414 21.18 -17.89 -1.39
C ASP A 414 21.17 -18.98 -2.47
N SER A 415 20.30 -19.98 -2.36
CA SER A 415 20.13 -21.04 -3.34
C SER A 415 19.60 -20.48 -4.69
N SER A 416 19.63 -21.30 -5.73
CA SER A 416 19.24 -20.88 -7.10
C SER A 416 17.80 -20.34 -7.16
N GLN A 417 16.89 -20.90 -6.35
CA GLN A 417 15.49 -20.47 -6.25
C GLN A 417 15.23 -19.64 -4.97
N ALA A 418 16.30 -19.13 -4.36
CA ALA A 418 16.26 -18.28 -3.17
C ALA A 418 15.52 -18.88 -1.96
N GLY A 419 15.43 -20.21 -1.84
CA GLY A 419 14.63 -20.87 -0.81
C GLY A 419 13.13 -20.61 -0.92
N PHE A 420 12.68 -19.93 -1.98
CA PHE A 420 11.27 -19.64 -2.25
C PHE A 420 10.50 -20.87 -2.73
N SER A 421 11.11 -21.66 -3.62
CA SER A 421 10.48 -22.82 -4.27
C SER A 421 11.50 -23.90 -4.57
N SER A 422 11.04 -25.14 -4.74
CA SER A 422 11.82 -26.24 -5.32
C SER A 422 11.74 -26.30 -6.86
N ALA A 423 10.78 -25.58 -7.46
CA ALA A 423 10.63 -25.42 -8.92
C ALA A 423 11.12 -24.05 -9.40
N GLU A 424 11.11 -23.83 -10.71
CA GLU A 424 11.37 -22.51 -11.28
C GLU A 424 10.24 -21.53 -10.88
N PRO A 425 10.55 -20.39 -10.24
CA PRO A 425 9.55 -19.42 -9.84
C PRO A 425 8.87 -18.73 -11.02
N TRP A 426 7.63 -18.28 -10.83
CA TRP A 426 6.81 -17.59 -11.84
C TRP A 426 7.47 -16.32 -12.40
N LEU A 427 8.28 -15.62 -11.58
CA LEU A 427 9.20 -14.56 -11.98
C LEU A 427 10.64 -14.95 -11.63
N PRO A 428 11.63 -14.45 -12.35
CA PRO A 428 13.03 -14.79 -12.09
C PRO A 428 13.50 -14.24 -10.74
N VAL A 429 14.36 -15.01 -10.05
CA VAL A 429 15.07 -14.54 -8.86
C VAL A 429 16.25 -13.67 -9.26
N SER A 430 16.30 -12.44 -8.75
CA SER A 430 17.45 -11.56 -8.94
C SER A 430 18.70 -12.10 -8.23
N PRO A 431 19.87 -12.15 -8.87
CA PRO A 431 21.13 -12.48 -8.20
C PRO A 431 21.38 -11.57 -6.98
N ARG A 432 21.09 -10.28 -7.10
CA ARG A 432 21.25 -9.32 -5.99
C ARG A 432 20.32 -9.62 -4.80
N HIS A 433 19.12 -10.12 -5.06
CA HIS A 433 18.20 -10.53 -3.99
C HIS A 433 18.74 -11.72 -3.20
N ARG A 434 19.42 -12.69 -3.86
CA ARG A 434 20.04 -13.82 -3.15
C ARG A 434 21.17 -13.39 -2.22
N GLU A 435 21.95 -12.38 -2.61
CA GLU A 435 22.99 -11.80 -1.75
C GLU A 435 22.41 -11.12 -0.52
N LEU A 436 21.18 -10.60 -0.62
CA LEU A 436 20.43 -9.92 0.45
C LEU A 436 19.40 -10.84 1.13
N ALA A 437 19.47 -12.16 0.90
CA ALA A 437 18.51 -13.10 1.44
C ALA A 437 18.45 -13.08 2.98
N VAL A 438 17.32 -13.52 3.53
CA VAL A 438 17.09 -13.61 4.99
C VAL A 438 18.24 -14.36 5.68
N SER A 439 18.65 -15.52 5.13
CA SER A 439 19.73 -16.32 5.70
C SER A 439 21.08 -15.59 5.76
N GLN A 440 21.35 -14.70 4.79
CA GLN A 440 22.57 -13.90 4.73
C GLN A 440 22.57 -12.76 5.75
N GLN A 441 21.40 -12.21 6.05
CA GLN A 441 21.26 -11.04 6.93
C GLN A 441 20.98 -11.41 8.39
N GLN A 442 20.38 -12.57 8.65
CA GLN A 442 19.91 -12.94 9.99
C GLN A 442 21.03 -12.99 11.03
N GLY A 443 22.24 -13.42 10.65
CA GLY A 443 23.42 -13.51 11.51
C GLY A 443 24.26 -12.24 11.59
N ASP A 444 24.02 -11.26 10.72
CA ASP A 444 24.77 -10.01 10.67
C ASP A 444 24.03 -8.89 11.42
N SER A 445 24.54 -8.50 12.57
CA SER A 445 23.96 -7.42 13.40
C SER A 445 23.94 -6.06 12.70
N ALA A 446 24.75 -5.86 11.65
CA ALA A 446 24.78 -4.62 10.87
C ALA A 446 23.85 -4.67 9.64
N SER A 447 23.16 -5.77 9.39
CA SER A 447 22.25 -5.94 8.25
C SER A 447 21.02 -5.04 8.32
N THR A 448 20.37 -4.80 7.17
CA THR A 448 19.10 -4.06 7.10
C THR A 448 17.99 -4.79 7.85
N LEU A 449 17.93 -6.12 7.77
CA LEU A 449 16.98 -6.95 8.52
C LEU A 449 17.07 -6.71 10.04
N ASN A 450 18.27 -6.78 10.60
CA ASN A 450 18.44 -6.59 12.03
C ASN A 450 18.28 -5.14 12.46
N ALA A 451 18.65 -4.17 11.60
CA ALA A 451 18.32 -2.76 11.82
C ALA A 451 16.80 -2.53 11.84
N THR A 452 16.04 -3.14 10.94
CA THR A 452 14.56 -3.08 10.92
C THR A 452 13.96 -3.62 12.22
N ARG A 453 14.40 -4.80 12.68
CA ARG A 453 13.96 -5.39 13.96
C ARG A 453 14.27 -4.48 15.14
N GLN A 454 15.45 -3.89 15.15
CA GLN A 454 15.91 -2.98 16.19
C GLN A 454 15.09 -1.68 16.21
N LEU A 455 14.86 -1.08 15.04
CA LEU A 455 14.05 0.13 14.90
C LEU A 455 12.60 -0.08 15.34
N LEU A 456 11.97 -1.19 14.98
CA LEU A 456 10.61 -1.51 15.40
C LEU A 456 10.53 -1.80 16.90
N ALA A 457 11.54 -2.46 17.47
CA ALA A 457 11.64 -2.62 18.92
C ALA A 457 11.84 -1.28 19.64
N PHE A 458 12.68 -0.38 19.11
CA PHE A 458 12.88 0.97 19.61
C PHE A 458 11.57 1.80 19.54
N ARG A 459 10.88 1.78 18.39
CA ARG A 459 9.58 2.46 18.21
C ARG A 459 8.57 2.06 19.29
N ARG A 460 8.48 0.77 19.62
CA ARG A 460 7.54 0.26 20.64
C ARG A 460 7.85 0.71 22.06
N GLN A 461 9.09 1.12 22.35
CA GLN A 461 9.49 1.64 23.66
C GLN A 461 9.13 3.12 23.86
N HIS A 462 8.79 3.83 22.77
CA HIS A 462 8.54 5.27 22.78
C HIS A 462 7.13 5.59 22.30
N ALA A 463 6.23 5.89 23.22
CA ALA A 463 4.85 6.26 22.93
C ALA A 463 4.76 7.44 21.94
N ALA A 464 5.68 8.39 22.06
CA ALA A 464 5.80 9.53 21.15
C ALA A 464 5.97 9.09 19.68
N LEU A 465 6.67 8.00 19.38
CA LEU A 465 6.91 7.57 18.01
C LEU A 465 5.68 6.90 17.36
N PHE A 466 4.86 6.21 18.11
CA PHE A 466 3.73 5.51 17.49
C PHE A 466 2.39 6.24 17.61
N ASP A 467 2.17 7.08 18.65
CA ASP A 467 0.90 7.78 18.85
C ASP A 467 1.05 9.29 19.07
N GLY A 468 2.28 9.78 19.10
CA GLY A 468 2.54 11.20 19.35
C GLY A 468 2.20 12.10 18.18
N ASP A 469 1.97 13.37 18.49
CA ASP A 469 1.91 14.42 17.47
C ASP A 469 3.29 14.66 16.87
N LEU A 470 3.30 15.26 15.67
CA LEU A 470 4.53 15.62 14.95
C LEU A 470 4.56 17.12 14.73
N THR A 471 5.71 17.74 14.98
CA THR A 471 5.96 19.14 14.63
C THR A 471 7.31 19.22 13.92
N LEU A 472 7.35 19.80 12.73
CA LEU A 472 8.59 19.98 12.00
C LEU A 472 9.58 20.86 12.79
N ALA A 473 10.86 20.51 12.74
CA ALA A 473 11.95 21.22 13.35
C ALA A 473 12.87 21.79 12.28
N ASP A 474 13.31 23.03 12.45
CA ASP A 474 14.26 23.67 11.54
C ASP A 474 15.68 23.15 11.83
N VAL A 475 16.11 22.20 11.00
CA VAL A 475 17.44 21.58 11.06
C VAL A 475 18.25 21.83 9.78
N GLY A 476 17.89 22.87 9.02
CA GLY A 476 18.49 23.20 7.73
C GLY A 476 17.86 22.45 6.55
N ASP A 477 18.31 22.78 5.34
CA ASP A 477 17.63 22.34 4.10
C ASP A 477 17.90 20.88 3.75
N ASP A 478 19.09 20.37 4.06
CA ASP A 478 19.53 19.02 3.67
C ASP A 478 19.11 17.92 4.65
N LEU A 479 18.63 18.30 5.84
CA LEU A 479 18.16 17.37 6.87
C LEU A 479 16.65 17.41 7.01
N LEU A 480 16.04 16.26 7.29
CA LEU A 480 14.67 16.20 7.76
C LEU A 480 14.66 16.12 9.29
N GLY A 481 14.02 17.09 9.95
CA GLY A 481 13.87 17.11 11.40
C GLY A 481 12.44 17.34 11.84
N PHE A 482 12.04 16.65 12.90
CA PHE A 482 10.76 16.89 13.56
C PHE A 482 10.77 16.42 15.02
N THR A 483 9.92 17.02 15.83
CA THR A 483 9.63 16.52 17.17
C THR A 483 8.41 15.62 17.15
N ARG A 484 8.44 14.58 17.98
CA ARG A 484 7.31 13.71 18.29
C ARG A 484 6.96 13.86 19.75
N GLN A 485 5.68 14.09 20.08
CA GLN A 485 5.27 14.34 21.47
C GLN A 485 4.04 13.52 21.83
N HIS A 486 4.12 12.81 22.96
CA HIS A 486 3.00 12.12 23.59
C HIS A 486 3.08 12.26 25.12
N GLY A 487 2.10 12.92 25.72
CA GLY A 487 2.11 13.22 27.15
C GLY A 487 3.38 14.00 27.53
N ASN A 488 4.18 13.45 28.44
CA ASN A 488 5.44 14.04 28.90
C ASN A 488 6.67 13.56 28.09
N GLU A 489 6.50 12.70 27.11
CA GLU A 489 7.59 12.26 26.25
C GLU A 489 7.67 13.15 25.02
N SER A 490 8.81 13.80 24.82
CA SER A 490 9.11 14.61 23.64
C SER A 490 10.46 14.18 23.06
N LEU A 491 10.44 13.82 21.77
CA LEU A 491 11.62 13.32 21.05
C LEU A 491 11.88 14.18 19.82
N LEU A 492 13.12 14.61 19.63
CA LEU A 492 13.62 15.16 18.38
C LEU A 492 14.20 14.02 17.53
N CYS A 493 13.71 13.89 16.31
CA CYS A 493 14.17 12.95 15.29
C CYS A 493 14.80 13.74 14.15
N VAL A 494 16.04 13.42 13.77
CA VAL A 494 16.77 14.09 12.68
C VAL A 494 17.32 13.03 11.73
N PHE A 495 17.13 13.22 10.42
CA PHE A 495 17.53 12.27 9.39
C PHE A 495 18.39 12.94 8.34
N ASN A 496 19.59 12.40 8.12
CA ASN A 496 20.42 12.71 6.98
C ASN A 496 20.19 11.67 5.88
N LEU A 497 19.40 12.04 4.87
CA LEU A 497 19.09 11.19 3.72
C LEU A 497 20.09 11.38 2.58
N THR A 498 21.19 12.10 2.81
CA THR A 498 22.21 12.42 1.81
C THR A 498 23.50 11.63 2.01
N GLY A 499 24.27 11.45 0.94
CA GLY A 499 25.60 10.83 0.97
C GLY A 499 26.72 11.71 1.54
N GLN A 500 26.39 12.86 2.16
CA GLN A 500 27.37 13.78 2.77
C GLN A 500 27.11 13.98 4.25
N PRO A 501 28.14 14.09 5.09
CA PRO A 501 27.97 14.47 6.48
C PRO A 501 27.34 15.86 6.59
N GLN A 502 26.49 16.06 7.59
CA GLN A 502 25.82 17.34 7.85
C GLN A 502 26.11 17.80 9.30
N GLU A 503 26.25 19.11 9.48
CA GLU A 503 26.32 19.73 10.79
C GLU A 503 25.18 20.74 10.95
N VAL A 504 24.53 20.71 12.12
CA VAL A 504 23.39 21.58 12.41
C VAL A 504 23.42 22.03 13.88
N THR A 505 22.93 23.24 14.12
CA THR A 505 22.58 23.69 15.48
C THR A 505 21.11 23.30 15.74
N LEU A 506 20.88 22.54 16.80
CA LEU A 506 19.55 22.04 17.14
C LEU A 506 18.64 23.19 17.58
N PRO A 507 17.39 23.24 17.08
CA PRO A 507 16.45 24.33 17.38
C PRO A 507 15.77 24.20 18.75
N VAL A 508 16.00 23.07 19.44
CA VAL A 508 15.38 22.75 20.74
C VAL A 508 16.42 22.25 21.73
N THR A 509 16.15 22.44 23.03
CA THR A 509 17.03 21.93 24.09
C THR A 509 16.91 20.41 24.20
N VAL A 510 18.00 19.71 23.97
CA VAL A 510 18.13 18.26 24.14
C VAL A 510 18.58 17.95 25.56
N THR A 511 17.84 17.04 26.21
CA THR A 511 18.12 16.60 27.59
C THR A 511 18.90 15.28 27.64
N ALA A 512 18.74 14.42 26.63
CA ALA A 512 19.48 13.15 26.53
C ALA A 512 19.51 12.65 25.09
N ASP A 513 20.60 12.03 24.70
CA ASP A 513 20.66 11.17 23.52
C ASP A 513 19.97 9.83 23.84
N LEU A 514 19.31 9.23 22.84
CA LEU A 514 18.66 7.93 23.00
C LEU A 514 19.55 6.83 22.39
N ASP A 515 19.55 5.70 23.04
CA ASP A 515 20.24 4.49 22.57
C ASP A 515 19.24 3.47 22.00
N GLY A 516 19.74 2.43 21.34
CA GLY A 516 18.92 1.28 20.92
C GLY A 516 18.32 1.39 19.52
N HIS A 517 18.51 2.50 18.82
CA HIS A 517 18.00 2.71 17.45
C HIS A 517 18.99 2.28 16.34
N GLY A 518 20.27 2.01 16.67
CA GLY A 518 21.26 1.48 15.74
C GLY A 518 22.02 2.47 14.89
N PHE A 519 21.80 3.79 15.05
CA PHE A 519 22.51 4.86 14.33
C PHE A 519 23.59 5.53 15.17
N ASN A 520 24.57 6.14 14.50
CA ASN A 520 25.69 6.83 15.12
C ASN A 520 25.70 8.31 14.72
N TYR A 521 25.88 9.18 15.70
CA TYR A 521 26.05 10.61 15.52
C TYR A 521 26.93 11.21 16.63
N GLN A 522 27.35 12.44 16.47
CA GLN A 522 28.08 13.18 17.49
C GLN A 522 27.31 14.45 17.88
N ARG A 523 27.20 14.70 19.18
CA ARG A 523 26.58 15.93 19.69
C ARG A 523 27.44 16.57 20.74
N ASP A 524 27.64 17.87 20.58
CA ASP A 524 28.31 18.72 21.57
C ASP A 524 27.40 19.93 21.86
N GLY A 525 26.77 19.89 23.02
CA GLY A 525 25.76 20.89 23.39
C GLY A 525 24.54 20.85 22.46
N ASP A 526 24.32 21.92 21.72
CA ASP A 526 23.28 22.07 20.71
C ASP A 526 23.81 21.78 19.28
N ARG A 527 25.06 21.45 19.11
CA ARG A 527 25.65 21.11 17.80
C ARG A 527 25.58 19.62 17.54
N LEU A 528 24.89 19.24 16.46
CA LEU A 528 24.79 17.89 15.98
C LEU A 528 25.62 17.70 14.71
N THR A 529 26.47 16.67 14.69
CA THR A 529 27.14 16.18 13.48
C THR A 529 26.57 14.82 13.11
N LEU A 530 25.94 14.74 11.94
CA LEU A 530 25.25 13.55 11.45
C LEU A 530 25.94 13.03 10.19
N PRO A 531 26.63 11.87 10.24
CA PRO A 531 27.26 11.27 9.06
C PRO A 531 26.25 10.99 7.95
N ALA A 532 26.73 10.67 6.74
CA ALA A 532 25.90 10.27 5.62
C ALA A 532 24.98 9.10 6.00
N TYR A 533 23.71 9.16 5.59
CA TYR A 533 22.72 8.10 5.79
C TYR A 533 22.56 7.66 7.25
N GLN A 534 22.55 8.63 8.18
CA GLN A 534 22.33 8.37 9.60
C GLN A 534 21.11 9.11 10.14
N ALA A 535 20.63 8.64 11.28
CA ALA A 535 19.55 9.28 12.03
C ALA A 535 19.99 9.57 13.47
N ALA A 536 19.38 10.58 14.08
CA ALA A 536 19.56 10.90 15.49
C ALA A 536 18.20 10.94 16.18
N PHE A 537 18.14 10.35 17.38
CA PHE A 537 16.98 10.36 18.24
C PHE A 537 17.36 10.89 19.61
N MET A 538 16.71 11.95 20.02
CA MET A 538 17.09 12.69 21.24
C MET A 538 15.85 13.07 22.03
N ARG A 539 15.94 12.98 23.35
CA ARG A 539 14.90 13.50 24.24
C ARG A 539 15.03 15.00 24.38
N THR A 540 13.91 15.72 24.30
CA THR A 540 13.86 17.17 24.49
C THR A 540 13.26 17.55 25.85
N ALA A 541 13.41 18.82 26.21
CA ALA A 541 12.89 19.37 27.47
C ALA A 541 11.35 19.43 27.49
#